data_648b2d4b67a2783726541b2c72f23d6e
#
_entry.id   648b2d4b67a2783726541b2c72f23d6e
#
_cell.length_a   1.000
_cell.length_b   1.000
_cell.length_c   1.000
_cell.angle_alpha   90.00
_cell.angle_beta   90.00
_cell.angle_gamma   90.00
#
_symmetry.space_group_name_H-M   'P 1'
#
loop_
_entity.id
_entity.type
_entity.pdbx_description
1 polymer ?
#
loop_
_entity_poly.entity_id
_entity_poly.type
_entity_poly.pdbx_seq_one_letter_code
_entity_poly.pdbx_strand_id
1 'polypeptide(L)'
;FKELLRRSEVITAGIDGGGLDDLLGLVLLGRERETRKWLVWAKAWAHEIVLTRRMEIAPRLRDFEKAGDLTIVKRPGQDIIEVANILCEVRDEGLLPEKNAIGVDRHGIGALISELESPGRDFKADQIQGIPQGYQLMGAIKDTERMLAGGDMLHAQSEMMNWCVGNARVEPKGNAILITKSMSGTAKIDPLMALFDAAALMALNPEGLGASFWENDWKAA
;
A
#
# COMPACT_ATOMS: atom_id res chain seq x y z
N PHE A 1 10.60 6.06 -4.51
CA PHE A 1 9.37 6.30 -5.27
C PHE A 1 9.66 6.47 -6.78
N LYS A 2 10.49 7.44 -7.18
CA LYS A 2 10.82 7.67 -8.60
C LYS A 2 11.38 6.44 -9.31
N GLU A 3 12.19 5.65 -8.62
CA GLU A 3 12.74 4.43 -9.17
C GLU A 3 11.67 3.35 -9.38
N LEU A 4 10.68 3.26 -8.49
CA LEU A 4 9.51 2.40 -8.67
C LEU A 4 8.75 2.78 -9.96
N LEU A 5 8.41 4.07 -10.14
CA LEU A 5 7.70 4.55 -11.33
C LEU A 5 8.48 4.21 -12.61
N ARG A 6 9.78 4.49 -12.64
CA ARG A 6 10.64 4.27 -13.80
C ARG A 6 10.73 2.80 -14.23
N ARG A 7 10.78 1.86 -13.26
CA ARG A 7 11.01 0.44 -13.52
C ARG A 7 9.73 -0.36 -13.74
N SER A 8 8.61 0.11 -13.23
CA SER A 8 7.37 -0.65 -13.27
C SER A 8 6.65 -0.58 -14.61
N GLU A 9 6.07 -1.68 -15.06
CA GLU A 9 5.11 -1.74 -16.16
C GLU A 9 3.67 -1.51 -15.68
N VAL A 10 3.40 -1.88 -14.43
CA VAL A 10 2.12 -1.71 -13.75
C VAL A 10 2.37 -1.58 -12.25
N ILE A 11 1.53 -0.81 -11.57
CA ILE A 11 1.55 -0.63 -10.11
C ILE A 11 0.15 -0.87 -9.57
N THR A 12 0.03 -1.70 -8.54
CA THR A 12 -1.15 -1.78 -7.69
C THR A 12 -0.87 -1.09 -6.37
N ALA A 13 -1.86 -0.43 -5.80
CA ALA A 13 -1.76 0.21 -4.50
C ALA A 13 -2.55 -0.58 -3.46
N GLY A 14 -2.04 -0.65 -2.24
CA GLY A 14 -2.77 -1.13 -1.08
C GLY A 14 -2.77 -0.09 0.02
N ILE A 15 -3.90 0.05 0.71
CA ILE A 15 -4.09 1.03 1.77
C ILE A 15 -4.80 0.38 2.95
N ASP A 16 -4.19 0.47 4.12
CA ASP A 16 -4.75 -0.07 5.36
C ASP A 16 -4.55 0.89 6.53
N GLY A 17 -5.49 0.85 7.48
CA GLY A 17 -5.45 1.66 8.68
C GLY A 17 -6.06 3.04 8.52
N GLY A 18 -5.58 3.98 9.32
CA GLY A 18 -6.03 5.38 9.35
C GLY A 18 -6.77 5.77 10.63
N GLY A 19 -7.10 7.05 10.72
CA GLY A 19 -7.69 7.66 11.89
C GLY A 19 -6.68 8.33 12.82
N LEU A 20 -7.15 8.88 13.94
CA LEU A 20 -6.32 9.72 14.81
C LEU A 20 -5.39 8.93 15.75
N ASP A 21 -5.52 7.62 15.84
CA ASP A 21 -4.81 6.78 16.81
C ASP A 21 -4.09 5.59 16.16
N ASP A 22 -4.04 5.57 14.83
CA ASP A 22 -3.41 4.50 14.06
C ASP A 22 -2.54 5.06 12.94
N LEU A 23 -1.84 4.20 12.22
CA LEU A 23 -1.15 4.55 11.00
C LEU A 23 -2.10 4.42 9.82
N LEU A 24 -1.98 5.31 8.84
CA LEU A 24 -2.49 5.10 7.50
C LEU A 24 -1.32 4.61 6.65
N GLY A 25 -1.33 3.33 6.28
CA GLY A 25 -0.30 2.72 5.45
C GLY A 25 -0.67 2.78 3.98
N LEU A 26 0.27 3.18 3.13
CA LEU A 26 0.21 3.05 1.68
C LEU A 26 1.38 2.20 1.21
N VAL A 27 1.08 1.18 0.42
CA VAL A 27 2.07 0.44 -0.33
C VAL A 27 1.76 0.51 -1.82
N LEU A 28 2.78 0.84 -2.58
CA LEU A 28 2.78 0.72 -4.03
C LEU A 28 3.58 -0.52 -4.40
N LEU A 29 2.95 -1.46 -5.06
CA LEU A 29 3.55 -2.70 -5.53
C LEU A 29 3.65 -2.65 -7.04
N GLY A 30 4.87 -2.46 -7.55
CA GLY A 30 5.17 -2.44 -8.98
C GLY A 30 5.60 -3.81 -9.48
N ARG A 31 5.24 -4.14 -10.72
CA ARG A 31 5.83 -5.25 -11.46
C ARG A 31 6.86 -4.70 -12.44
N GLU A 32 8.11 -5.14 -12.30
CA GLU A 32 9.22 -4.67 -13.12
C GLU A 32 9.08 -5.13 -14.58
N ARG A 33 9.35 -4.25 -15.53
CA ARG A 33 9.16 -4.48 -16.97
C ARG A 33 9.98 -5.65 -17.51
N GLU A 34 11.25 -5.75 -17.11
CA GLU A 34 12.18 -6.72 -17.68
C GLU A 34 12.15 -8.07 -16.97
N THR A 35 12.14 -8.05 -15.63
CA THR A 35 12.33 -9.26 -14.83
C THR A 35 11.03 -9.82 -14.27
N ARG A 36 9.95 -9.04 -14.31
CA ARG A 36 8.65 -9.34 -13.69
C ARG A 36 8.71 -9.42 -12.16
N LYS A 37 9.82 -9.05 -11.55
CA LYS A 37 9.97 -8.99 -10.10
C LYS A 37 9.05 -7.95 -9.49
N TRP A 38 8.68 -8.16 -8.26
CA TRP A 38 7.88 -7.20 -7.51
C TRP A 38 8.79 -6.13 -6.88
N LEU A 39 8.41 -4.88 -7.05
CA LEU A 39 9.08 -3.71 -6.49
C LEU A 39 8.17 -3.10 -5.43
N VAL A 40 8.63 -3.00 -4.20
CA VAL A 40 7.83 -2.50 -3.07
C VAL A 40 8.31 -1.12 -2.64
N TRP A 41 7.40 -0.16 -2.64
CA TRP A 41 7.57 1.11 -1.96
C TRP A 41 6.45 1.29 -0.93
N ALA A 42 6.82 1.62 0.31
CA ALA A 42 5.91 1.78 1.43
C ALA A 42 6.09 3.13 2.09
N LYS A 43 5.00 3.72 2.51
CA LYS A 43 4.97 4.94 3.33
C LYS A 43 3.77 4.90 4.26
N ALA A 44 3.87 5.60 5.39
CA ALA A 44 2.75 5.76 6.29
C ALA A 44 2.56 7.21 6.73
N TRP A 45 1.38 7.48 7.22
CA TRP A 45 1.01 8.74 7.87
C TRP A 45 0.45 8.45 9.26
N ALA A 46 0.63 9.41 10.15
CA ALA A 46 0.02 9.41 11.47
C ALA A 46 -0.39 10.84 11.85
N HIS A 47 -1.53 11.00 12.49
CA HIS A 47 -1.88 12.29 13.08
C HIS A 47 -1.02 12.54 14.33
N GLU A 48 -0.59 13.80 14.56
CA GLU A 48 0.30 14.14 15.68
C GLU A 48 -0.22 13.72 17.07
N ILE A 49 -1.54 13.56 17.21
CA ILE A 49 -2.18 13.10 18.45
C ILE A 49 -1.73 11.67 18.85
N VAL A 50 -1.27 10.85 17.87
CA VAL A 50 -0.75 9.51 18.15
C VAL A 50 0.46 9.56 19.07
N LEU A 51 1.28 10.60 18.99
CA LEU A 51 2.46 10.78 19.84
C LEU A 51 2.11 10.95 21.30
N THR A 52 0.95 11.53 21.58
CA THR A 52 0.42 11.71 22.95
C THR A 52 -0.34 10.46 23.41
N ARG A 53 -1.12 9.85 22.53
CA ARG A 53 -1.94 8.67 22.89
C ARG A 53 -1.13 7.38 22.97
N ARG A 54 -0.01 7.30 22.25
CA ARG A 54 0.87 6.13 22.13
C ARG A 54 2.32 6.51 22.49
N MET A 55 2.50 7.06 23.68
CA MET A 55 3.81 7.57 24.14
C MET A 55 4.93 6.51 24.08
N GLU A 56 4.59 5.23 24.26
CA GLU A 56 5.57 4.13 24.25
C GLU A 56 6.26 3.95 22.89
N ILE A 57 5.55 4.25 21.81
CA ILE A 57 6.11 4.15 20.44
C ILE A 57 6.45 5.51 19.83
N ALA A 58 6.11 6.62 20.49
CA ALA A 58 6.33 7.96 19.97
C ALA A 58 7.79 8.23 19.54
N PRO A 59 8.83 7.82 20.30
CA PRO A 59 10.23 7.97 19.87
C PRO A 59 10.50 7.26 18.55
N ARG A 60 10.02 6.03 18.40
CA ARG A 60 10.18 5.22 17.19
C ARG A 60 9.46 5.85 15.99
N LEU A 61 8.26 6.38 16.17
CA LEU A 61 7.54 7.09 15.11
C LEU A 61 8.33 8.32 14.64
N ARG A 62 8.99 9.02 15.54
CA ARG A 62 9.88 10.14 15.19
C ARG A 62 11.11 9.69 14.40
N ASP A 63 11.65 8.52 14.69
CA ASP A 63 12.77 7.98 13.92
C ASP A 63 12.33 7.60 12.50
N PHE A 64 11.16 7.01 12.33
CA PHE A 64 10.58 6.76 10.99
C PHE A 64 10.26 8.05 10.23
N GLU A 65 9.82 9.10 10.93
CA GLU A 65 9.62 10.42 10.31
C GLU A 65 10.95 10.99 9.79
N LYS A 66 12.03 10.92 10.57
CA LYS A 66 13.37 11.34 10.14
C LYS A 66 13.91 10.53 8.97
N ALA A 67 13.60 9.23 8.93
CA ALA A 67 13.98 8.33 7.83
C ALA A 67 13.16 8.58 6.54
N GLY A 68 12.04 9.32 6.64
CA GLY A 68 11.14 9.58 5.52
C GLY A 68 10.10 8.50 5.27
N ASP A 69 10.06 7.44 6.09
CA ASP A 69 9.11 6.34 6.02
C ASP A 69 7.71 6.75 6.52
N LEU A 70 7.66 7.70 7.45
CA LEU A 70 6.45 8.21 8.09
C LEU A 70 6.31 9.71 7.90
N THR A 71 5.10 10.18 7.68
CA THR A 71 4.76 11.61 7.78
C THR A 71 3.82 11.83 8.97
N ILE A 72 4.18 12.74 9.88
CA ILE A 72 3.30 13.14 10.97
C ILE A 72 2.52 14.38 10.55
N VAL A 73 1.21 14.20 10.37
CA VAL A 73 0.31 15.27 9.94
C VAL A 73 -0.34 15.95 11.12
N LYS A 74 -0.65 17.26 10.97
CA LYS A 74 -1.26 18.08 12.02
C LYS A 74 -2.76 18.26 11.83
N ARG A 75 -3.23 18.24 10.58
CA ARG A 75 -4.65 18.45 10.26
C ARG A 75 -5.30 17.12 9.93
N PRO A 76 -6.46 16.79 10.55
CA PRO A 76 -7.25 15.63 10.16
C PRO A 76 -7.56 15.65 8.65
N GLY A 77 -7.40 14.50 7.98
CA GLY A 77 -7.62 14.37 6.54
C GLY A 77 -6.43 14.78 5.66
N GLN A 78 -5.39 15.39 6.21
CA GLN A 78 -4.18 15.73 5.45
C GLN A 78 -3.48 14.45 4.93
N ASP A 79 -3.45 13.39 5.71
CA ASP A 79 -2.97 12.06 5.34
C ASP A 79 -3.68 11.51 4.09
N ILE A 80 -5.00 11.61 4.06
CA ILE A 80 -5.83 11.16 2.93
C ILE A 80 -5.50 11.97 1.67
N ILE A 81 -5.37 13.29 1.79
CA ILE A 81 -5.01 14.17 0.67
C ILE A 81 -3.62 13.82 0.11
N GLU A 82 -2.64 13.57 0.98
CA GLU A 82 -1.29 13.21 0.55
C GLU A 82 -1.23 11.84 -0.10
N VAL A 83 -1.96 10.84 0.41
CA VAL A 83 -2.14 9.53 -0.23
C VAL A 83 -2.75 9.69 -1.62
N ALA A 84 -3.84 10.45 -1.73
CA ALA A 84 -4.50 10.68 -3.00
C ALA A 84 -3.59 11.41 -4.02
N ASN A 85 -2.73 12.34 -3.59
CA ASN A 85 -1.74 13.00 -4.46
C ASN A 85 -0.75 12.00 -5.05
N ILE A 86 -0.23 11.06 -4.22
CA ILE A 86 0.68 10.01 -4.68
C ILE A 86 -0.01 9.10 -5.70
N LEU A 87 -1.26 8.72 -5.46
CA LEU A 87 -2.03 7.88 -6.38
C LEU A 87 -2.31 8.60 -7.71
N CYS A 88 -2.56 9.91 -7.69
CA CYS A 88 -2.66 10.72 -8.91
C CYS A 88 -1.34 10.69 -9.70
N GLU A 89 -0.20 10.83 -9.03
CA GLU A 89 1.11 10.78 -9.69
C GLU A 89 1.34 9.42 -10.38
N VAL A 90 1.00 8.31 -9.73
CA VAL A 90 1.09 6.95 -10.32
C VAL A 90 0.14 6.78 -11.51
N ARG A 91 -1.09 7.31 -11.41
CA ARG A 91 -2.08 7.28 -12.48
C ARG A 91 -1.60 8.10 -13.69
N ASP A 92 -1.09 9.30 -13.46
CA ASP A 92 -0.68 10.23 -14.51
C ASP A 92 0.54 9.69 -15.30
N GLU A 93 1.34 8.82 -14.67
CA GLU A 93 2.37 8.01 -15.34
C GLU A 93 1.80 6.80 -16.13
N GLY A 94 0.48 6.59 -16.12
CA GLY A 94 -0.18 5.49 -16.81
C GLY A 94 0.09 4.10 -16.21
N LEU A 95 0.56 4.04 -14.96
CA LEU A 95 0.99 2.79 -14.33
C LEU A 95 -0.11 2.08 -13.55
N LEU A 96 -1.23 2.76 -13.24
CA LEU A 96 -2.36 2.10 -12.58
C LEU A 96 -3.17 1.28 -13.59
N PRO A 97 -3.69 0.11 -13.18
CA PRO A 97 -4.69 -0.62 -13.95
C PRO A 97 -5.98 0.18 -14.17
N GLU A 98 -6.70 -0.15 -15.24
CA GLU A 98 -8.02 0.45 -15.50
C GLU A 98 -9.04 0.11 -14.40
N LYS A 99 -8.93 -1.10 -13.83
CA LYS A 99 -9.80 -1.60 -12.75
C LYS A 99 -8.97 -2.27 -11.67
N ASN A 100 -9.52 -2.34 -10.45
CA ASN A 100 -8.86 -3.00 -9.32
C ASN A 100 -7.42 -2.50 -9.12
N ALA A 101 -7.23 -1.18 -9.18
CA ALA A 101 -5.91 -0.55 -9.05
C ALA A 101 -5.51 -0.32 -7.59
N ILE A 102 -6.50 -0.04 -6.73
CA ILE A 102 -6.31 0.37 -5.34
C ILE A 102 -7.09 -0.59 -4.44
N GLY A 103 -6.36 -1.39 -3.66
CA GLY A 103 -6.89 -2.29 -2.65
C GLY A 103 -7.01 -1.60 -1.30
N VAL A 104 -8.14 -1.76 -0.64
CA VAL A 104 -8.42 -1.11 0.65
C VAL A 104 -9.13 -2.09 1.59
N ASP A 105 -8.88 -2.00 2.90
CA ASP A 105 -9.80 -2.61 3.86
C ASP A 105 -11.17 -1.92 3.73
N ARG A 106 -12.24 -2.69 3.78
CA ARG A 106 -13.63 -2.20 3.63
C ARG A 106 -14.08 -1.30 4.77
N HIS A 107 -13.35 -1.25 5.87
CA HIS A 107 -13.73 -0.51 7.06
C HIS A 107 -13.00 0.85 7.12
N GLY A 108 -13.74 1.93 7.39
CA GLY A 108 -13.16 3.25 7.65
C GLY A 108 -12.67 4.05 6.44
N ILE A 109 -12.87 3.58 5.21
CA ILE A 109 -12.32 4.16 3.97
C ILE A 109 -13.20 5.23 3.30
N GLY A 110 -14.37 5.56 3.85
CA GLY A 110 -15.32 6.48 3.20
C GLY A 110 -14.72 7.85 2.84
N ALA A 111 -13.89 8.42 3.72
CA ALA A 111 -13.23 9.69 3.48
C ALA A 111 -12.17 9.59 2.34
N LEU A 112 -11.43 8.48 2.28
CA LEU A 112 -10.48 8.22 1.21
C LEU A 112 -11.18 8.06 -0.16
N ILE A 113 -12.27 7.28 -0.22
CA ILE A 113 -13.05 7.13 -1.45
C ILE A 113 -13.59 8.49 -1.91
N SER A 114 -14.19 9.25 -0.99
CA SER A 114 -14.70 10.59 -1.31
C SER A 114 -13.62 11.53 -1.85
N GLU A 115 -12.40 11.44 -1.32
CA GLU A 115 -11.27 12.24 -1.80
C GLU A 115 -10.82 11.77 -3.19
N LEU A 116 -10.71 10.46 -3.42
CA LEU A 116 -10.28 9.91 -4.73
C LEU A 116 -11.29 10.19 -5.85
N GLU A 117 -12.60 10.14 -5.53
CA GLU A 117 -13.67 10.44 -6.49
C GLU A 117 -13.94 11.94 -6.65
N SER A 118 -13.24 12.81 -5.88
CA SER A 118 -13.45 14.25 -5.93
C SER A 118 -13.06 14.87 -7.29
N PRO A 119 -13.68 15.99 -7.68
CA PRO A 119 -13.34 16.70 -8.92
C PRO A 119 -11.83 17.03 -9.02
N GLY A 120 -11.23 16.69 -10.16
CA GLY A 120 -9.81 16.88 -10.42
C GLY A 120 -8.92 15.67 -10.03
N ARG A 121 -9.45 14.73 -9.22
CA ARG A 121 -8.81 13.43 -9.00
C ARG A 121 -9.41 12.35 -9.88
N ASP A 122 -10.72 12.33 -10.01
CA ASP A 122 -11.50 11.58 -11.00
C ASP A 122 -11.22 10.07 -11.05
N PHE A 123 -10.88 9.45 -9.89
CA PHE A 123 -10.79 8.01 -9.80
C PHE A 123 -12.19 7.39 -9.92
N LYS A 124 -12.27 6.29 -10.64
CA LYS A 124 -13.53 5.57 -10.83
C LYS A 124 -13.74 4.54 -9.73
N ALA A 125 -14.98 4.28 -9.37
CA ALA A 125 -15.33 3.30 -8.34
C ALA A 125 -14.79 1.88 -8.64
N ASP A 126 -14.69 1.48 -9.90
CA ASP A 126 -14.16 0.18 -10.31
C ASP A 126 -12.62 0.07 -10.23
N GLN A 127 -11.93 1.18 -10.02
CA GLN A 127 -10.49 1.21 -9.69
C GLN A 127 -10.22 0.91 -8.22
N ILE A 128 -11.21 1.10 -7.34
CA ILE A 128 -11.07 0.92 -5.89
C ILE A 128 -11.73 -0.39 -5.48
N GLN A 129 -10.94 -1.32 -4.97
CA GLN A 129 -11.40 -2.66 -4.61
C GLN A 129 -11.30 -2.88 -3.09
N GLY A 130 -12.43 -3.17 -2.45
CA GLY A 130 -12.44 -3.64 -1.08
C GLY A 130 -11.84 -5.04 -0.97
N ILE A 131 -10.72 -5.18 -0.30
CA ILE A 131 -10.02 -6.46 -0.13
C ILE A 131 -10.58 -7.18 1.11
N PRO A 132 -11.03 -8.43 0.96
CA PRO A 132 -11.47 -9.23 2.10
C PRO A 132 -10.29 -9.52 3.02
N GLN A 133 -10.47 -9.21 4.31
CA GLN A 133 -9.45 -9.39 5.34
C GLN A 133 -9.49 -10.78 6.00
N GLY A 134 -8.57 -11.01 6.92
CA GLY A 134 -8.51 -12.24 7.68
C GLY A 134 -8.04 -13.44 6.84
N TYR A 135 -8.70 -14.60 6.95
CA TYR A 135 -8.29 -15.82 6.25
C TYR A 135 -8.38 -15.72 4.72
N GLN A 136 -9.14 -14.79 4.20
CA GLN A 136 -9.28 -14.56 2.75
C GLN A 136 -8.03 -13.93 2.13
N LEU A 137 -7.19 -13.28 2.92
CA LEU A 137 -5.87 -12.78 2.51
C LEU A 137 -4.80 -13.88 2.36
N MET A 138 -5.08 -15.13 2.73
CA MET A 138 -4.08 -16.19 2.74
C MET A 138 -3.35 -16.35 1.40
N GLY A 139 -4.02 -16.16 0.28
CA GLY A 139 -3.41 -16.20 -1.05
C GLY A 139 -2.32 -15.13 -1.19
N ALA A 140 -2.69 -13.87 -0.95
CA ALA A 140 -1.76 -12.74 -1.04
C ALA A 140 -0.58 -12.86 -0.06
N ILE A 141 -0.83 -13.34 1.18
CA ILE A 141 0.22 -13.59 2.18
C ILE A 141 1.23 -14.62 1.66
N LYS A 142 0.75 -15.78 1.17
CA LYS A 142 1.62 -16.85 0.67
C LYS A 142 2.37 -16.46 -0.60
N ASP A 143 1.75 -15.70 -1.48
CA ASP A 143 2.41 -15.21 -2.69
C ASP A 143 3.50 -14.19 -2.34
N THR A 144 3.22 -13.26 -1.41
CA THR A 144 4.21 -12.32 -0.88
C THR A 144 5.41 -13.06 -0.26
N GLU A 145 5.14 -14.05 0.60
CA GLU A 145 6.18 -14.88 1.22
C GLU A 145 7.03 -15.60 0.16
N ARG A 146 6.39 -16.20 -0.85
CA ARG A 146 7.08 -16.90 -1.93
C ARG A 146 7.96 -15.97 -2.76
N MET A 147 7.44 -14.80 -3.16
CA MET A 147 8.18 -13.79 -3.92
C MET A 147 9.39 -13.27 -3.12
N LEU A 148 9.22 -13.05 -1.82
CA LEU A 148 10.31 -12.63 -0.94
C LEU A 148 11.37 -13.72 -0.79
N ALA A 149 10.97 -14.97 -0.50
CA ALA A 149 11.88 -16.10 -0.33
C ALA A 149 12.63 -16.46 -1.63
N GLY A 150 12.00 -16.28 -2.79
CA GLY A 150 12.60 -16.50 -4.11
C GLY A 150 13.56 -15.39 -4.55
N GLY A 151 13.63 -14.25 -3.84
CA GLY A 151 14.41 -13.09 -4.28
C GLY A 151 13.75 -12.34 -5.45
N ASP A 152 12.44 -12.55 -5.63
CA ASP A 152 11.63 -11.93 -6.68
C ASP A 152 10.80 -10.74 -6.16
N MET A 153 11.04 -10.33 -4.90
CA MET A 153 10.52 -9.11 -4.30
C MET A 153 11.68 -8.22 -3.87
N LEU A 154 11.76 -7.03 -4.44
CA LEU A 154 12.74 -6.01 -4.10
C LEU A 154 12.06 -4.90 -3.28
N HIS A 155 12.64 -4.54 -2.15
CA HIS A 155 12.12 -3.51 -1.27
C HIS A 155 13.22 -2.56 -0.79
N ALA A 156 12.84 -1.36 -0.34
CA ALA A 156 13.78 -0.30 0.04
C ALA A 156 14.41 -0.45 1.44
N GLN A 157 14.23 -1.59 2.10
CA GLN A 157 14.73 -1.84 3.48
C GLN A 157 14.23 -0.81 4.49
N SER A 158 12.96 -0.40 4.40
CA SER A 158 12.33 0.54 5.32
C SER A 158 12.33 -0.01 6.75
N GLU A 159 12.89 0.76 7.69
CA GLU A 159 12.88 0.42 9.12
C GLU A 159 11.45 0.33 9.68
N MET A 160 10.55 1.17 9.19
CA MET A 160 9.14 1.11 9.54
C MET A 160 8.51 -0.21 9.09
N MET A 161 8.76 -0.66 7.85
CA MET A 161 8.23 -1.93 7.36
C MET A 161 8.83 -3.10 8.14
N ASN A 162 10.15 -3.09 8.43
CA ASN A 162 10.78 -4.10 9.26
C ASN A 162 10.13 -4.19 10.65
N TRP A 163 9.80 -3.05 11.24
CA TRP A 163 9.09 -3.01 12.52
C TRP A 163 7.66 -3.56 12.41
N CYS A 164 6.92 -3.23 11.35
CA CYS A 164 5.57 -3.75 11.13
C CYS A 164 5.58 -5.27 10.94
N VAL A 165 6.53 -5.80 10.18
CA VAL A 165 6.73 -7.25 10.02
C VAL A 165 7.04 -7.91 11.36
N GLY A 166 7.93 -7.32 12.18
CA GLY A 166 8.25 -7.81 13.52
C GLY A 166 7.08 -7.79 14.51
N ASN A 167 6.08 -6.94 14.28
CA ASN A 167 4.85 -6.87 15.07
C ASN A 167 3.77 -7.87 14.63
N ALA A 168 3.92 -8.46 13.46
CA ALA A 168 2.95 -9.40 12.91
C ALA A 168 3.14 -10.80 13.49
N ARG A 169 2.04 -11.52 13.64
CA ARG A 169 2.02 -12.93 14.00
C ARG A 169 1.18 -13.71 13.00
N VAL A 170 1.67 -14.87 12.63
CA VAL A 170 0.92 -15.84 11.83
C VAL A 170 0.14 -16.74 12.78
N GLU A 171 -1.18 -16.72 12.68
CA GLU A 171 -2.07 -17.59 13.46
C GLU A 171 -2.74 -18.61 12.54
N PRO A 172 -2.51 -19.92 12.77
CA PRO A 172 -3.24 -20.97 12.04
C PRO A 172 -4.73 -20.96 12.41
N LYS A 173 -5.61 -21.07 11.41
CA LYS A 173 -7.06 -21.23 11.61
C LYS A 173 -7.59 -22.31 10.65
N GLY A 174 -7.65 -23.54 11.14
CA GLY A 174 -7.95 -24.70 10.29
C GLY A 174 -6.90 -24.86 9.19
N ASN A 175 -7.32 -24.82 7.93
CA ASN A 175 -6.44 -24.90 6.76
C ASN A 175 -5.93 -23.52 6.28
N ALA A 176 -6.30 -22.44 6.97
CA ALA A 176 -5.91 -21.08 6.63
C ALA A 176 -4.95 -20.48 7.65
N ILE A 177 -4.33 -19.37 7.28
CA ILE A 177 -3.52 -18.52 8.15
C ILE A 177 -4.12 -17.13 8.24
N LEU A 178 -3.94 -16.49 9.39
CA LEU A 178 -4.27 -15.10 9.65
C LEU A 178 -3.00 -14.35 10.02
N ILE A 179 -2.94 -13.08 9.67
CA ILE A 179 -1.97 -12.15 10.26
C ILE A 179 -2.68 -11.35 11.34
N THR A 180 -2.11 -11.36 12.53
CA THR A 180 -2.61 -10.61 13.68
C THR A 180 -1.53 -9.71 14.26
N LYS A 181 -1.94 -8.69 15.00
CA LYS A 181 -1.00 -7.85 15.77
C LYS A 181 -0.47 -8.65 16.96
N SER A 182 0.81 -8.51 17.30
CA SER A 182 1.34 -9.06 18.53
C SER A 182 0.60 -8.46 19.73
N MET A 183 0.48 -9.21 20.83
CA MET A 183 -0.34 -8.84 21.99
C MET A 183 0.18 -7.62 22.79
N SER A 184 1.22 -6.93 22.32
CA SER A 184 1.87 -5.82 23.01
C SER A 184 1.04 -4.52 23.10
N GLY A 185 -0.19 -4.47 22.59
CA GLY A 185 -1.07 -3.28 22.60
C GLY A 185 -0.57 -2.09 21.78
N THR A 186 0.72 -2.00 21.51
CA THR A 186 1.40 -0.93 20.77
C THR A 186 1.79 -1.32 19.35
N ALA A 187 1.58 -2.59 19.00
CA ALA A 187 1.93 -3.14 17.70
C ALA A 187 1.12 -2.50 16.56
N LYS A 188 1.82 -2.04 15.53
CA LYS A 188 1.25 -1.54 14.28
C LYS A 188 1.70 -2.45 13.14
N ILE A 189 0.78 -2.81 12.26
CA ILE A 189 1.03 -3.64 11.08
C ILE A 189 0.39 -3.06 9.81
N ASP A 190 -0.17 -1.87 9.87
CA ASP A 190 -0.98 -1.28 8.81
C ASP A 190 -0.22 -1.22 7.46
N PRO A 191 1.05 -0.77 7.37
CA PRO A 191 1.83 -0.85 6.13
C PRO A 191 2.03 -2.29 5.61
N LEU A 192 2.13 -3.28 6.49
CA LEU A 192 2.23 -4.69 6.07
C LEU A 192 0.90 -5.21 5.51
N MET A 193 -0.22 -4.83 6.13
CA MET A 193 -1.55 -5.19 5.61
C MET A 193 -1.80 -4.51 4.25
N ALA A 194 -1.42 -3.24 4.10
CA ALA A 194 -1.43 -2.54 2.82
C ALA A 194 -0.61 -3.27 1.73
N LEU A 195 0.54 -3.88 2.09
CA LEU A 195 1.30 -4.71 1.14
C LEU A 195 0.48 -5.92 0.68
N PHE A 196 -0.22 -6.62 1.58
CA PHE A 196 -1.05 -7.75 1.20
C PHE A 196 -2.26 -7.34 0.36
N ASP A 197 -2.84 -6.17 0.61
CA ASP A 197 -3.92 -5.63 -0.21
C ASP A 197 -3.44 -5.31 -1.65
N ALA A 198 -2.26 -4.71 -1.79
CA ALA A 198 -1.63 -4.50 -3.10
C ALA A 198 -1.29 -5.83 -3.80
N ALA A 199 -0.77 -6.81 -3.05
CA ALA A 199 -0.41 -8.13 -3.57
C ALA A 199 -1.63 -8.92 -4.05
N ALA A 200 -2.77 -8.80 -3.36
CA ALA A 200 -4.02 -9.42 -3.79
C ALA A 200 -4.47 -8.92 -5.17
N LEU A 201 -4.27 -7.64 -5.45
CA LEU A 201 -4.57 -7.06 -6.77
C LEU A 201 -3.50 -7.43 -7.81
N MET A 202 -2.22 -7.44 -7.46
CA MET A 202 -1.14 -7.84 -8.36
C MET A 202 -1.27 -9.30 -8.80
N ALA A 203 -1.81 -10.18 -7.94
CA ALA A 203 -2.09 -11.58 -8.26
C ALA A 203 -3.15 -11.76 -9.37
N LEU A 204 -3.96 -10.75 -9.66
CA LEU A 204 -4.89 -10.73 -10.79
C LEU A 204 -4.17 -10.52 -12.15
N ASN A 205 -2.85 -10.37 -12.14
CA ASN A 205 -2.01 -10.10 -13.31
C ASN A 205 -2.48 -8.85 -14.10
N PRO A 206 -2.62 -7.69 -13.46
CA PRO A 206 -3.10 -6.49 -14.11
C PRO A 206 -2.14 -5.96 -15.18
N GLU A 207 -2.64 -5.07 -16.05
CA GLU A 207 -1.87 -4.30 -17.02
C GLU A 207 -2.01 -2.80 -16.72
N GLY A 208 -0.94 -2.04 -16.88
CA GLY A 208 -0.95 -0.58 -16.77
C GLY A 208 -1.54 0.06 -18.02
N LEU A 209 -2.21 1.18 -17.88
CA LEU A 209 -2.84 1.90 -18.99
C LEU A 209 -1.82 2.49 -20.00
N GLY A 210 -0.60 2.82 -19.53
CA GLY A 210 0.41 3.49 -20.36
C GLY A 210 1.05 2.64 -21.44
N ALA A 211 1.03 1.32 -21.32
CA ALA A 211 1.61 0.43 -22.33
C ALA A 211 0.84 0.47 -23.69
N SER A 212 -0.46 0.76 -23.64
CA SER A 212 -1.28 0.79 -24.86
C SER A 212 -1.30 2.15 -25.58
N PHE A 213 -1.00 3.26 -24.87
CA PHE A 213 -1.07 4.61 -25.44
C PHE A 213 0.11 4.89 -26.38
N TRP A 214 1.32 4.45 -26.04
CA TRP A 214 2.51 4.66 -26.87
C TRP A 214 2.72 3.62 -27.97
N GLU A 215 2.21 2.38 -27.79
CA GLU A 215 2.30 1.35 -28.83
C GLU A 215 1.32 1.56 -30.00
N ASN A 216 0.22 2.28 -29.78
CA ASN A 216 -0.78 2.53 -30.81
C ASN A 216 -0.43 3.72 -31.74
N ASP A 217 0.32 4.71 -31.27
CA ASP A 217 0.73 5.85 -32.11
C ASP A 217 1.83 5.49 -33.13
N TRP A 218 2.63 4.45 -32.88
CA TRP A 218 3.66 3.99 -33.85
C TRP A 218 3.08 3.17 -35.00
N LYS A 219 1.89 2.59 -34.86
CA LYS A 219 1.23 1.83 -35.93
C LYS A 219 0.33 2.68 -36.83
N ALA A 220 0.14 3.95 -36.50
CA ALA A 220 -0.69 4.91 -37.26
C ALA A 220 0.12 5.90 -38.10
N ALA A 221 1.45 5.85 -38.11
CA ALA A 221 2.37 6.62 -38.94
C ALA A 221 3.07 5.73 -39.95
#